data_a9876cbe8bb779996fbb2056e2ea2a20
#
_entry.id   a9876cbe8bb779996fbb2056e2ea2a20
#
_cell.length_a   1.000
_cell.length_b   1.000
_cell.length_c   1.000
_cell.angle_alpha   90.00
_cell.angle_beta   90.00
_cell.angle_gamma   90.00
#
_symmetry.space_group_name_H-M   'P 1'
#
loop_
_entity.id
_entity.type
_entity.pdbx_description
1 polymer ?
#
loop_
_entity_poly.entity_id
_entity_poly.type
_entity_poly.pdbx_seq_one_letter_code
_entity_poly.pdbx_strand_id
1 'polypeptide(L)'
;NEYVDKSGLNICNILDQKIMDNPRVYSKYLAQPNIDAIFYTGYGEKGDGRIKFSDNGKPVIEQRSVLWEGIDGGSNRGEESTVISQINSRSANPHSADGYTFVFVHCWTKNQQSIKTVIDGLNDNVRVVPVDQFVQLVKQNLGPK
;
A
#
# COMPACT_ATOMS: atom_id res chain seq x y z
N ASN A 1 -11.41 -15.41 -6.84
CA ASN A 1 -9.99 -15.29 -7.11
C ASN A 1 -9.54 -15.74 -8.50
N GLU A 2 -10.45 -16.18 -9.37
CA GLU A 2 -10.12 -16.53 -10.75
C GLU A 2 -9.46 -15.37 -11.51
N TYR A 3 -9.91 -14.13 -11.23
CA TYR A 3 -9.32 -12.93 -11.81
C TYR A 3 -7.88 -12.71 -11.32
N VAL A 4 -7.63 -12.93 -10.04
CA VAL A 4 -6.29 -12.81 -9.44
C VAL A 4 -5.35 -13.84 -10.05
N ASP A 5 -5.79 -15.09 -10.18
CA ASP A 5 -4.99 -16.15 -10.78
C ASP A 5 -4.60 -15.85 -12.23
N LYS A 6 -5.52 -15.28 -13.01
CA LYS A 6 -5.26 -14.87 -14.40
C LYS A 6 -4.33 -13.68 -14.52
N SER A 7 -4.38 -12.76 -13.54
CA SER A 7 -3.52 -11.58 -13.53
C SER A 7 -2.12 -11.83 -12.98
N GLY A 8 -1.89 -12.97 -12.32
CA GLY A 8 -0.66 -13.28 -11.61
C GLY A 8 -0.48 -12.47 -10.32
N LEU A 9 -1.53 -11.80 -9.85
CA LEU A 9 -1.50 -11.03 -8.61
C LEU A 9 -1.84 -11.92 -7.43
N ASN A 10 -0.87 -12.18 -6.59
CA ASN A 10 -0.99 -13.01 -5.39
C ASN A 10 -1.06 -12.15 -4.13
N ILE A 11 -1.93 -11.17 -4.13
CA ILE A 11 -2.12 -10.26 -3.00
C ILE A 11 -3.54 -10.35 -2.43
N CYS A 12 -3.66 -10.07 -1.15
CA CYS A 12 -4.93 -9.89 -0.46
C CYS A 12 -5.02 -8.44 0.05
N ASN A 13 -6.09 -7.76 -0.30
CA ASN A 13 -6.37 -6.42 0.22
C ASN A 13 -7.40 -6.52 1.34
N ILE A 14 -7.03 -6.05 2.53
CA ILE A 14 -7.88 -6.09 3.72
C ILE A 14 -8.26 -4.67 4.12
N LEU A 15 -9.56 -4.41 4.22
CA LEU A 15 -10.12 -3.12 4.61
C LEU A 15 -10.62 -3.10 6.06
N ASP A 16 -10.79 -4.26 6.69
CA ASP A 16 -11.39 -4.36 8.01
C ASP A 16 -10.32 -4.39 9.10
N GLN A 17 -10.32 -3.35 9.94
CA GLN A 17 -9.42 -3.24 11.10
C GLN A 17 -9.52 -4.44 12.03
N LYS A 18 -10.72 -4.99 12.25
CA LYS A 18 -10.91 -6.15 13.14
C LYS A 18 -10.16 -7.38 12.67
N ILE A 19 -10.00 -7.53 11.35
CA ILE A 19 -9.19 -8.61 10.78
C ILE A 19 -7.71 -8.35 11.09
N MET A 20 -7.25 -7.11 10.91
CA MET A 20 -5.84 -6.74 11.13
C MET A 20 -5.46 -6.71 12.61
N ASP A 21 -6.40 -6.45 13.51
CA ASP A 21 -6.18 -6.51 14.96
C ASP A 21 -6.06 -7.95 15.49
N ASN A 22 -6.40 -8.93 14.67
CA ASN A 22 -6.36 -10.33 15.06
C ASN A 22 -5.36 -11.14 14.22
N PRO A 23 -4.12 -11.33 14.72
CA PRO A 23 -3.09 -12.10 14.02
C PRO A 23 -3.50 -13.53 13.66
N ARG A 24 -4.36 -14.15 14.45
CA ARG A 24 -4.87 -15.49 14.15
C ARG A 24 -5.75 -15.54 12.91
N VAL A 25 -6.42 -14.41 12.61
CA VAL A 25 -7.28 -14.32 11.43
C VAL A 25 -6.46 -14.01 10.19
N TYR A 26 -5.65 -12.96 10.18
CA TYR A 26 -4.89 -12.62 8.98
C TYR A 26 -3.77 -13.62 8.66
N SER A 27 -3.25 -14.36 9.64
CA SER A 27 -2.31 -15.46 9.40
C SER A 27 -2.89 -16.54 8.49
N LYS A 28 -4.20 -16.78 8.56
CA LYS A 28 -4.88 -17.73 7.68
C LYS A 28 -4.83 -17.31 6.21
N TYR A 29 -4.91 -16.00 5.94
CA TYR A 29 -4.72 -15.48 4.58
C TYR A 29 -3.28 -15.68 4.10
N LEU A 30 -2.31 -15.38 4.96
CA LEU A 30 -0.89 -15.55 4.62
C LEU A 30 -0.45 -17.01 4.50
N ALA A 31 -1.19 -17.93 5.12
CA ALA A 31 -0.94 -19.36 4.97
C ALA A 31 -1.38 -19.91 3.61
N GLN A 32 -2.19 -19.17 2.86
CA GLN A 32 -2.62 -19.62 1.54
C GLN A 32 -1.46 -19.56 0.54
N PRO A 33 -1.23 -20.63 -0.25
CA PRO A 33 -0.09 -20.68 -1.16
C PRO A 33 -0.17 -19.65 -2.29
N ASN A 34 -1.36 -19.20 -2.63
CA ASN A 34 -1.61 -18.19 -3.67
C ASN A 34 -1.64 -16.75 -3.16
N ILE A 35 -1.27 -16.51 -1.90
CA ILE A 35 -1.18 -15.16 -1.34
C ILE A 35 0.25 -14.89 -0.91
N ASP A 36 0.88 -13.91 -1.53
CA ASP A 36 2.27 -13.52 -1.29
C ASP A 36 2.41 -12.32 -0.36
N ALA A 37 1.35 -11.52 -0.25
CA ALA A 37 1.34 -10.31 0.57
C ALA A 37 -0.08 -9.92 0.98
N ILE A 38 -0.19 -9.16 2.06
CA ILE A 38 -1.42 -8.44 2.44
C ILE A 38 -1.16 -6.95 2.32
N PHE A 39 -2.06 -6.25 1.63
CA PHE A 39 -2.16 -4.81 1.66
C PHE A 39 -3.33 -4.40 2.55
N TYR A 40 -3.04 -3.54 3.52
CA TYR A 40 -4.02 -3.09 4.48
C TYR A 40 -4.33 -1.61 4.26
N THR A 41 -5.59 -1.30 4.00
CA THR A 41 -6.02 0.07 3.67
C THR A 41 -6.72 0.79 4.82
N GLY A 42 -7.22 0.08 5.83
CA GLY A 42 -7.94 0.69 6.95
C GLY A 42 -9.18 1.49 6.52
N TYR A 43 -10.12 1.67 7.41
CA TYR A 43 -11.32 2.46 7.12
C TYR A 43 -11.06 3.93 7.45
N GLY A 44 -10.85 4.76 6.41
CA GLY A 44 -10.82 6.22 6.53
C GLY A 44 -9.72 6.82 7.41
N GLU A 45 -8.85 6.02 7.94
CA GLU A 45 -7.80 6.46 8.84
C GLU A 45 -6.46 6.64 8.13
N LYS A 46 -5.62 7.46 8.71
CA LYS A 46 -4.24 7.61 8.28
C LYS A 46 -3.51 6.31 8.58
N GLY A 47 -3.11 5.60 7.55
CA GLY A 47 -2.16 4.52 7.71
C GLY A 47 -0.78 5.07 8.07
N ASP A 48 -0.08 4.38 8.96
CA ASP A 48 1.28 4.74 9.36
C ASP A 48 2.35 4.17 8.42
N GLY A 49 1.93 3.41 7.41
CA GLY A 49 2.85 2.77 6.45
C GLY A 49 3.73 1.71 7.09
N ARG A 50 3.21 1.01 8.08
CA ARG A 50 3.95 -0.08 8.74
C ARG A 50 4.12 -1.26 7.78
N ILE A 51 5.28 -1.90 7.86
CA ILE A 51 5.55 -3.12 7.13
C ILE A 51 5.96 -4.18 8.14
N LYS A 52 5.20 -5.25 8.18
CA LYS A 52 5.46 -6.41 9.03
C LYS A 52 5.67 -7.64 8.15
N PHE A 53 6.28 -8.66 8.70
CA PHE A 53 6.47 -9.94 8.03
C PHE A 53 5.87 -11.06 8.87
N SER A 54 5.21 -12.00 8.19
CA SER A 54 4.79 -13.25 8.80
C SER A 54 5.98 -14.18 9.03
N ASP A 55 5.76 -15.26 9.78
CA ASP A 55 6.79 -16.26 10.06
C ASP A 55 7.37 -16.91 8.80
N ASN A 56 6.57 -16.97 7.72
CA ASN A 56 7.01 -17.46 6.42
C ASN A 56 7.55 -16.36 5.48
N GLY A 57 7.82 -15.18 6.00
CA GLY A 57 8.45 -14.09 5.26
C GLY A 57 7.54 -13.31 4.32
N LYS A 58 6.23 -13.47 4.40
CA LYS A 58 5.27 -12.72 3.58
C LYS A 58 4.98 -11.36 4.21
N PRO A 59 5.03 -10.27 3.43
CA PRO A 59 4.82 -8.94 3.99
C PRO A 59 3.33 -8.59 4.20
N VAL A 60 3.09 -7.85 5.26
CA VAL A 60 1.84 -7.14 5.55
C VAL A 60 2.15 -5.64 5.48
N ILE A 61 1.58 -4.98 4.49
CA ILE A 61 1.92 -3.62 4.12
C ILE A 61 0.73 -2.70 4.37
N GLU A 62 0.92 -1.75 5.28
CA GLU A 62 -0.10 -0.75 5.60
C GLU A 62 0.00 0.43 4.63
N GLN A 63 -1.16 0.94 4.21
CA GLN A 63 -1.21 2.17 3.44
C GLN A 63 -0.56 3.32 4.20
N ARG A 64 -0.01 4.28 3.46
CA ARG A 64 0.54 5.51 4.05
C ARG A 64 -0.16 6.76 3.54
N SER A 65 -0.55 6.75 2.29
CA SER A 65 -1.22 7.88 1.67
C SER A 65 -2.54 7.45 1.04
N VAL A 66 -3.48 8.35 1.06
CA VAL A 66 -4.82 8.15 0.52
C VAL A 66 -5.11 9.26 -0.49
N LEU A 67 -5.50 8.86 -1.69
CA LEU A 67 -5.90 9.77 -2.75
C LEU A 67 -7.42 9.64 -2.98
N TRP A 68 -8.22 10.27 -2.12
CA TRP A 68 -9.66 10.41 -2.33
C TRP A 68 -10.19 11.68 -1.67
N GLU A 69 -11.31 12.16 -2.13
CA GLU A 69 -12.07 13.19 -1.43
C GLU A 69 -12.76 12.58 -0.21
N GLY A 70 -12.71 13.29 0.91
CA GLY A 70 -13.41 12.86 2.11
C GLY A 70 -14.92 12.77 1.86
N ILE A 71 -15.54 11.71 2.32
CA ILE A 71 -17.00 11.51 2.22
C ILE A 71 -17.77 12.67 2.86
N ASP A 72 -17.15 13.34 3.82
CA ASP A 72 -17.77 14.39 4.63
C ASP A 72 -17.47 15.82 4.14
N GLY A 73 -16.93 15.99 2.94
CA GLY A 73 -16.73 17.30 2.29
C GLY A 73 -15.81 18.28 3.03
N GLY A 74 -15.10 17.84 4.06
CA GLY A 74 -14.36 18.74 4.92
C GLY A 74 -12.90 18.43 5.20
N SER A 75 -12.36 17.34 4.69
CA SER A 75 -10.96 17.03 4.91
C SER A 75 -10.15 17.15 3.64
N ASN A 76 -9.04 17.89 3.69
CA ASN A 76 -8.00 17.95 2.65
C ASN A 76 -7.29 16.59 2.47
N ARG A 77 -7.95 15.51 2.82
CA ARG A 77 -7.46 14.16 2.65
C ARG A 77 -7.54 13.81 1.16
N GLY A 78 -6.41 13.49 0.61
CA GLY A 78 -6.36 12.98 -0.74
C GLY A 78 -6.28 14.02 -1.83
N GLU A 79 -5.94 15.25 -1.53
CA GLU A 79 -5.51 16.18 -2.56
C GLU A 79 -4.18 15.74 -3.14
N GLU A 80 -4.04 15.88 -4.45
CA GLU A 80 -2.85 15.49 -5.19
C GLU A 80 -1.58 16.11 -4.62
N SER A 81 -1.61 17.41 -4.31
CA SER A 81 -0.48 18.12 -3.72
C SER A 81 -0.06 17.57 -2.35
N THR A 82 -1.02 17.16 -1.54
CA THR A 82 -0.76 16.56 -0.23
C THR A 82 -0.08 15.21 -0.38
N VAL A 83 -0.58 14.37 -1.27
CA VAL A 83 0.01 13.04 -1.54
C VAL A 83 1.43 13.18 -2.10
N ILE A 84 1.64 14.08 -3.05
CA ILE A 84 2.96 14.39 -3.61
C ILE A 84 3.94 14.81 -2.49
N SER A 85 3.54 15.74 -1.65
CA SER A 85 4.36 16.20 -0.53
C SER A 85 4.70 15.09 0.46
N GLN A 86 3.72 14.25 0.79
CA GLN A 86 3.92 13.11 1.68
C GLN A 86 4.92 12.11 1.11
N ILE A 87 4.82 11.78 -0.17
CA ILE A 87 5.74 10.84 -0.82
C ILE A 87 7.14 11.44 -0.93
N ASN A 88 7.25 12.69 -1.40
CA ASN A 88 8.53 13.35 -1.62
C ASN A 88 9.32 13.59 -0.33
N SER A 89 8.65 13.64 0.82
CA SER A 89 9.28 13.80 2.12
C SER A 89 9.79 12.50 2.74
N ARG A 90 9.56 11.35 2.09
CA ARG A 90 9.95 10.04 2.62
C ARG A 90 11.44 9.74 2.40
N SER A 91 11.91 8.75 3.14
CA SER A 91 13.30 8.29 3.06
C SER A 91 13.66 7.76 1.67
N ALA A 92 14.83 8.12 1.17
CA ALA A 92 15.41 7.54 -0.03
C ALA A 92 16.17 6.22 0.25
N ASN A 93 16.26 5.82 1.53
CA ASN A 93 16.96 4.60 1.90
C ASN A 93 16.10 3.37 1.61
N PRO A 94 16.52 2.46 0.69
CA PRO A 94 15.76 1.26 0.35
C PRO A 94 15.65 0.25 1.50
N HIS A 95 16.46 0.37 2.54
CA HIS A 95 16.40 -0.49 3.73
C HIS A 95 15.58 0.13 4.88
N SER A 96 14.87 1.21 4.62
CA SER A 96 13.92 1.82 5.55
C SER A 96 12.49 1.60 5.08
N ALA A 97 11.61 1.14 5.96
CA ALA A 97 10.18 1.03 5.66
C ALA A 97 9.57 2.38 5.23
N ASP A 98 10.15 3.49 5.71
CA ASP A 98 9.74 4.84 5.31
C ASP A 98 9.95 5.14 3.82
N GLY A 99 10.81 4.39 3.15
CA GLY A 99 11.05 4.50 1.70
C GLY A 99 10.00 3.84 0.81
N TYR A 100 8.99 3.20 1.39
CA TYR A 100 7.96 2.46 0.64
C TYR A 100 6.59 3.05 0.93
N THR A 101 5.90 3.50 -0.11
CA THR A 101 4.57 4.11 0.01
C THR A 101 3.56 3.36 -0.84
N PHE A 102 2.57 2.82 -0.19
CA PHE A 102 1.36 2.32 -0.82
C PHE A 102 0.28 3.40 -0.76
N VAL A 103 -0.19 3.84 -1.92
CA VAL A 103 -1.26 4.83 -2.05
C VAL A 103 -2.55 4.12 -2.41
N PHE A 104 -3.58 4.33 -1.60
CA PHE A 104 -4.91 3.85 -1.89
C PHE A 104 -5.73 4.91 -2.61
N VAL A 105 -6.48 4.51 -3.64
CA VAL A 105 -7.34 5.41 -4.41
C VAL A 105 -8.67 4.72 -4.74
N HIS A 106 -9.78 5.45 -4.53
CA HIS A 106 -11.08 5.03 -5.00
C HIS A 106 -11.30 5.51 -6.43
N CYS A 107 -11.63 4.60 -7.33
CA CYS A 107 -11.85 4.92 -8.73
C CYS A 107 -13.06 5.84 -8.99
N TRP A 108 -13.98 5.95 -8.03
CA TRP A 108 -15.13 6.86 -8.11
C TRP A 108 -14.87 8.25 -7.55
N THR A 109 -13.76 8.47 -6.87
CA THR A 109 -13.40 9.78 -6.31
C THR A 109 -12.32 10.49 -7.09
N LYS A 110 -11.45 9.74 -7.73
CA LYS A 110 -10.34 10.28 -8.52
C LYS A 110 -10.27 9.60 -9.88
N ASN A 111 -9.88 10.35 -10.88
CA ASN A 111 -9.72 9.88 -12.24
C ASN A 111 -8.24 9.67 -12.60
N GLN A 112 -7.99 9.21 -13.81
CA GLN A 112 -6.63 8.99 -14.31
C GLN A 112 -5.77 10.27 -14.29
N GLN A 113 -6.38 11.44 -14.51
CA GLN A 113 -5.65 12.70 -14.47
C GLN A 113 -5.12 13.04 -13.08
N SER A 114 -5.86 12.70 -12.02
CA SER A 114 -5.41 12.85 -10.64
C SER A 114 -4.20 11.99 -10.35
N ILE A 115 -4.23 10.74 -10.81
CA ILE A 115 -3.10 9.80 -10.66
C ILE A 115 -1.88 10.32 -11.43
N LYS A 116 -2.08 10.77 -12.66
CA LYS A 116 -1.02 11.37 -13.48
C LYS A 116 -0.39 12.60 -12.80
N THR A 117 -1.21 13.46 -12.24
CA THR A 117 -0.75 14.66 -11.53
C THR A 117 0.15 14.28 -10.34
N VAL A 118 -0.22 13.25 -9.58
CA VAL A 118 0.62 12.76 -8.49
C VAL A 118 1.94 12.23 -9.03
N ILE A 119 1.92 11.39 -10.03
CA ILE A 119 3.14 10.80 -10.61
C ILE A 119 4.07 11.89 -11.16
N ASP A 120 3.55 12.85 -11.88
CA ASP A 120 4.33 13.95 -12.47
C ASP A 120 4.96 14.87 -11.41
N GLY A 121 4.38 14.93 -10.21
CA GLY A 121 4.88 15.73 -9.09
C GLY A 121 5.91 15.04 -8.20
N LEU A 122 6.19 13.77 -8.44
CA LEU A 122 7.16 13.02 -7.63
C LEU A 122 8.61 13.41 -7.96
N ASN A 123 9.47 13.38 -6.94
CA ASN A 123 10.90 13.62 -7.13
C ASN A 123 11.53 12.53 -8.00
N ASP A 124 12.64 12.87 -8.67
CA ASP A 124 13.34 11.95 -9.59
C ASP A 124 13.84 10.67 -8.93
N ASN A 125 14.06 10.69 -7.60
CA ASN A 125 14.47 9.52 -6.83
C ASN A 125 13.31 8.61 -6.40
N VAL A 126 12.06 8.98 -6.71
CA VAL A 126 10.88 8.17 -6.43
C VAL A 126 10.53 7.33 -7.65
N ARG A 127 10.41 6.03 -7.46
CA ARG A 127 10.00 5.10 -8.50
C ARG A 127 8.58 4.60 -8.25
N VAL A 128 7.72 4.73 -9.25
CA VAL A 128 6.42 4.07 -9.29
C VAL A 128 6.61 2.70 -9.95
N VAL A 129 6.21 1.65 -9.26
CA VAL A 129 6.41 0.27 -9.72
C VAL A 129 5.10 -0.52 -9.66
N PRO A 130 4.96 -1.58 -10.48
CA PRO A 130 3.85 -2.52 -10.33
C PRO A 130 3.85 -3.19 -8.95
N VAL A 131 2.67 -3.67 -8.53
CA VAL A 131 2.46 -4.25 -7.19
C VAL A 131 3.38 -5.44 -6.92
N ASP A 132 3.55 -6.34 -7.87
CA ASP A 132 4.41 -7.51 -7.75
C ASP A 132 5.87 -7.11 -7.52
N GLN A 133 6.36 -6.14 -8.27
CA GLN A 133 7.70 -5.59 -8.10
C GLN A 133 7.86 -4.89 -6.75
N PHE A 134 6.83 -4.16 -6.30
CA PHE A 134 6.82 -3.52 -4.99
C PHE A 134 6.96 -4.55 -3.87
N VAL A 135 6.18 -5.63 -3.91
CA VAL A 135 6.26 -6.72 -2.94
C VAL A 135 7.64 -7.37 -2.92
N GLN A 136 8.22 -7.63 -4.10
CA GLN A 136 9.56 -8.20 -4.20
C GLN A 136 10.64 -7.29 -3.61
N LEU A 137 10.59 -5.99 -3.89
CA LEU A 137 11.52 -5.02 -3.32
C LEU A 137 11.41 -4.94 -1.79
N VAL A 138 10.19 -4.94 -1.27
CA VAL A 138 9.94 -4.97 0.18
C VAL A 138 10.53 -6.23 0.80
N LYS A 139 10.30 -7.39 0.23
CA LYS A 139 10.86 -8.65 0.73
C LYS A 139 12.39 -8.67 0.68
N GLN A 140 12.96 -8.21 -0.42
CA GLN A 140 14.41 -8.20 -0.64
C GLN A 140 15.13 -7.24 0.31
N ASN A 141 14.58 -6.05 0.50
CA ASN A 141 15.27 -4.97 1.20
C ASN A 141 14.93 -4.87 2.69
N LEU A 142 13.75 -5.33 3.09
CA LEU A 142 13.24 -5.23 4.47
C LEU A 142 12.93 -6.58 5.09
N GLY A 143 12.85 -7.64 4.30
CA GLY A 143 12.48 -8.97 4.76
C GLY A 143 13.52 -9.59 5.70
N PRO A 144 13.11 -10.61 6.47
CA PRO A 144 14.02 -11.38 7.30
C PRO A 144 15.11 -12.03 6.44
N LYS A 145 16.30 -11.96 6.94
CA LYS A 145 17.48 -12.57 6.31
C LYS A 145 17.68 -14.00 6.79
#